data_16b4c1e53b945dac47d966bdcf437d9c
#
_entry.id   16b4c1e53b945dac47d966bdcf437d9c
#
_cell.length_a   1.000
_cell.length_b   1.000
_cell.length_c   1.000
_cell.angle_alpha   90.00
_cell.angle_beta   90.00
_cell.angle_gamma   90.00
#
_symmetry.space_group_name_H-M   'P 1'
#
loop_
_entity.id
_entity.type
_entity.pdbx_description
1 polymer ?
#
loop_
_entity_poly.entity_id
_entity_poly.type
_entity_poly.pdbx_seq_one_letter_code
_entity_poly.pdbx_strand_id
1 'polypeptide(L)'
;MKKILALIALALVLAACDKFAAKPAAFSSVDITGAPYAANFSLNDHTGKPRTLADFKGKVVFLFFGFTQCPDVCPTAMSELAAVLKALGPDAAKVQVLFVTVDPERDTRELLSQYVPAFHPSFLGLYGDAAATAATAKEFKVFFAKVPGKEPGSYSMDHTAASYVFDRNGKIRLYVRPEQSIEQITQDIKLLLD
;
A
#
# COMPACT_ATOMS: atom_id res chain seq x y z
N MET A 1 -21.74 -39.28 45.04
CA MET A 1 -20.40 -38.69 45.04
C MET A 1 -19.64 -38.92 43.72
N LYS A 2 -19.49 -40.14 43.18
CA LYS A 2 -18.77 -40.43 41.93
C LYS A 2 -19.35 -39.72 40.70
N LYS A 3 -20.70 -39.57 40.56
CA LYS A 3 -21.35 -38.85 39.42
C LYS A 3 -21.15 -37.36 39.44
N ILE A 4 -21.06 -36.74 40.64
CA ILE A 4 -20.83 -35.29 40.79
C ILE A 4 -19.36 -34.94 40.43
N LEU A 5 -18.40 -35.78 40.84
CA LEU A 5 -16.99 -35.63 40.47
C LEU A 5 -16.78 -35.74 38.96
N ALA A 6 -17.49 -36.62 38.26
CA ALA A 6 -17.42 -36.79 36.82
C ALA A 6 -17.97 -35.54 36.06
N LEU A 7 -19.05 -34.95 36.56
CA LEU A 7 -19.63 -33.72 35.99
C LEU A 7 -18.72 -32.49 36.18
N ILE A 8 -18.05 -32.38 37.33
CA ILE A 8 -17.08 -31.29 37.61
C ILE A 8 -15.83 -31.45 36.73
N ALA A 9 -15.34 -32.68 36.53
CA ALA A 9 -14.21 -32.95 35.63
C ALA A 9 -14.54 -32.61 34.16
N LEU A 10 -15.74 -32.93 33.69
CA LEU A 10 -16.19 -32.59 32.34
C LEU A 10 -16.36 -31.07 32.11
N ALA A 11 -16.86 -30.35 33.12
CA ALA A 11 -16.98 -28.90 33.06
C ALA A 11 -15.60 -28.17 33.02
N LEU A 12 -14.60 -28.71 33.73
CA LEU A 12 -13.23 -28.18 33.70
C LEU A 12 -12.52 -28.37 32.34
N VAL A 13 -12.82 -29.46 31.63
CA VAL A 13 -12.25 -29.71 30.29
C VAL A 13 -12.85 -28.79 29.24
N LEU A 14 -14.13 -28.42 29.33
CA LEU A 14 -14.78 -27.47 28.42
C LEU A 14 -14.30 -26.05 28.62
N ALA A 15 -13.91 -25.63 29.83
CA ALA A 15 -13.38 -24.29 30.12
C ALA A 15 -11.93 -24.11 29.70
N ALA A 16 -11.18 -25.14 29.35
CA ALA A 16 -9.78 -25.06 28.92
C ALA A 16 -9.61 -24.76 27.44
N CYS A 17 -10.63 -24.92 26.59
CA CYS A 17 -10.52 -24.70 25.15
C CYS A 17 -10.53 -23.21 24.73
N ASP A 18 -11.03 -22.30 25.57
CA ASP A 18 -11.11 -20.87 25.23
C ASP A 18 -9.76 -20.10 25.38
N LYS A 19 -8.76 -20.71 26.01
CA LYS A 19 -7.47 -20.04 26.27
C LYS A 19 -6.44 -20.17 25.16
N PHE A 20 -6.73 -20.90 24.07
CA PHE A 20 -5.82 -21.11 22.95
C PHE A 20 -6.24 -20.42 21.65
N ALA A 21 -7.30 -19.64 21.64
CA ALA A 21 -7.56 -18.77 20.51
C ALA A 21 -6.50 -17.64 20.52
N ALA A 22 -5.42 -17.82 19.76
CA ALA A 22 -4.47 -16.76 19.52
C ALA A 22 -5.24 -15.54 19.01
N LYS A 23 -5.16 -14.41 19.75
CA LYS A 23 -5.74 -13.15 19.29
C LYS A 23 -5.21 -12.89 17.88
N PRO A 24 -6.05 -12.63 16.88
CA PRO A 24 -5.57 -12.30 15.54
C PRO A 24 -4.48 -11.24 15.65
N ALA A 25 -3.35 -11.44 14.97
CA ALA A 25 -2.28 -10.49 14.98
C ALA A 25 -2.83 -9.14 14.46
N ALA A 26 -2.72 -8.10 15.25
CA ALA A 26 -3.20 -6.77 14.88
C ALA A 26 -2.18 -6.14 13.94
N PHE A 27 -2.65 -5.43 12.92
CA PHE A 27 -1.79 -4.62 12.05
C PHE A 27 -1.17 -3.47 12.85
N SER A 28 0.07 -3.10 12.48
CA SER A 28 0.74 -1.88 12.95
C SER A 28 0.24 -0.66 12.18
N SER A 29 -0.11 -0.85 10.91
CA SER A 29 -0.76 0.16 10.06
C SER A 29 -2.22 0.37 10.46
N VAL A 30 -2.80 1.47 9.99
CA VAL A 30 -4.23 1.73 10.22
C VAL A 30 -5.06 0.76 9.38
N ASP A 31 -5.83 -0.09 10.03
CA ASP A 31 -6.77 -0.99 9.35
C ASP A 31 -7.98 -0.18 8.84
N ILE A 32 -8.12 -0.14 7.52
CA ILE A 32 -9.22 0.53 6.81
C ILE A 32 -10.06 -0.48 6.01
N THR A 33 -10.08 -1.73 6.44
CA THR A 33 -10.86 -2.79 5.79
C THR A 33 -12.34 -2.40 5.70
N GLY A 34 -12.90 -2.49 4.50
CA GLY A 34 -14.30 -2.14 4.24
C GLY A 34 -14.55 -0.64 4.03
N ALA A 35 -13.50 0.18 3.94
CA ALA A 35 -13.64 1.59 3.61
C ALA A 35 -14.39 1.76 2.26
N PRO A 36 -15.37 2.70 2.17
CA PRO A 36 -16.17 2.90 0.95
C PRO A 36 -15.45 3.82 -0.07
N TYR A 37 -14.14 3.70 -0.20
CA TYR A 37 -13.27 4.45 -1.11
C TYR A 37 -12.05 3.61 -1.44
N ALA A 38 -11.18 4.11 -2.34
CA ALA A 38 -10.01 3.41 -2.82
C ALA A 38 -10.37 2.04 -3.44
N ALA A 39 -11.47 2.00 -4.21
CA ALA A 39 -11.98 0.75 -4.78
C ALA A 39 -11.22 0.35 -6.04
N ASN A 40 -10.81 1.32 -6.88
CA ASN A 40 -10.14 1.05 -8.14
C ASN A 40 -9.46 2.31 -8.69
N PHE A 41 -8.67 2.12 -9.75
CA PHE A 41 -8.10 3.17 -10.60
C PHE A 41 -8.13 2.72 -12.07
N SER A 42 -7.96 3.66 -13.00
CA SER A 42 -7.76 3.38 -14.42
C SER A 42 -6.69 4.33 -14.94
N LEU A 43 -5.46 3.84 -15.05
CA LEU A 43 -4.26 4.59 -15.42
C LEU A 43 -3.42 3.77 -16.39
N ASN A 44 -2.40 4.36 -17.00
CA ASN A 44 -1.40 3.62 -17.77
C ASN A 44 -0.14 3.40 -16.93
N ASP A 45 0.53 2.26 -17.09
CA ASP A 45 1.85 2.10 -16.52
C ASP A 45 2.96 2.70 -17.42
N HIS A 46 4.15 2.86 -16.89
CA HIS A 46 5.29 3.42 -17.62
C HIS A 46 5.74 2.57 -18.83
N THR A 47 5.20 1.35 -19.00
CA THR A 47 5.39 0.57 -20.25
C THR A 47 4.35 0.93 -21.31
N GLY A 48 3.32 1.72 -20.95
CA GLY A 48 2.22 2.13 -21.82
C GLY A 48 1.00 1.22 -21.77
N LYS A 49 0.94 0.27 -20.83
CA LYS A 49 -0.22 -0.63 -20.68
C LYS A 49 -1.27 0.01 -19.78
N PRO A 50 -2.57 -0.03 -20.16
CA PRO A 50 -3.67 0.30 -19.26
C PRO A 50 -3.65 -0.64 -18.06
N ARG A 51 -3.87 -0.07 -16.86
CA ARG A 51 -3.89 -0.80 -15.60
C ARG A 51 -5.09 -0.40 -14.74
N THR A 52 -5.61 -1.40 -14.10
CA THR A 52 -6.60 -1.31 -13.02
C THR A 52 -6.11 -2.14 -11.84
N LEU A 53 -6.78 -2.04 -10.71
CA LEU A 53 -6.43 -2.89 -9.55
C LEU A 53 -6.60 -4.39 -9.86
N ALA A 54 -7.54 -4.75 -10.73
CA ALA A 54 -7.80 -6.14 -11.13
C ALA A 54 -6.61 -6.83 -11.82
N ASP A 55 -5.72 -6.07 -12.47
CA ASP A 55 -4.53 -6.60 -13.14
C ASP A 55 -3.50 -7.17 -12.16
N PHE A 56 -3.63 -6.85 -10.89
CA PHE A 56 -2.71 -7.28 -9.82
C PHE A 56 -3.34 -8.32 -8.89
N LYS A 57 -4.47 -8.91 -9.28
CA LYS A 57 -5.14 -9.94 -8.49
C LYS A 57 -4.19 -11.11 -8.19
N GLY A 58 -4.22 -11.60 -6.96
CA GLY A 58 -3.30 -12.61 -6.44
C GLY A 58 -2.05 -12.05 -5.76
N LYS A 59 -1.83 -10.73 -5.86
CA LYS A 59 -0.74 -10.03 -5.16
C LYS A 59 -1.30 -9.08 -4.09
N VAL A 60 -0.52 -8.86 -3.06
CA VAL A 60 -0.68 -7.70 -2.18
C VAL A 60 -0.18 -6.49 -2.94
N VAL A 61 -0.96 -5.41 -2.98
CA VAL A 61 -0.62 -4.20 -3.76
C VAL A 61 -0.38 -3.04 -2.81
N PHE A 62 0.81 -2.42 -2.91
CA PHE A 62 1.08 -1.09 -2.38
C PHE A 62 0.81 -0.04 -3.44
N LEU A 63 0.09 1.00 -3.09
CA LEU A 63 -0.16 2.14 -3.96
C LEU A 63 0.24 3.42 -3.22
N PHE A 64 1.26 4.11 -3.74
CA PHE A 64 1.81 5.35 -3.22
C PHE A 64 1.63 6.48 -4.24
N PHE A 65 1.13 7.62 -3.78
CA PHE A 65 1.02 8.82 -4.59
C PHE A 65 2.23 9.71 -4.38
N GLY A 66 2.82 10.20 -5.48
CA GLY A 66 4.03 11.01 -5.43
C GLY A 66 4.32 11.71 -6.74
N PHE A 67 5.49 12.33 -6.86
CA PHE A 67 6.00 12.93 -8.09
C PHE A 67 7.52 12.83 -8.15
N THR A 68 8.08 12.79 -9.36
CA THR A 68 9.51 12.49 -9.56
C THR A 68 10.44 13.58 -9.07
N GLN A 69 9.98 14.84 -9.06
CA GLN A 69 10.77 16.00 -8.62
C GLN A 69 10.62 16.30 -7.12
N CYS A 70 10.04 15.37 -6.35
CA CYS A 70 10.00 15.45 -4.88
C CYS A 70 11.43 15.30 -4.33
N PRO A 71 11.94 16.27 -3.55
CA PRO A 71 13.35 16.23 -3.13
C PRO A 71 13.66 15.26 -2.01
N ASP A 72 12.66 14.76 -1.27
CA ASP A 72 12.89 14.01 -0.01
C ASP A 72 11.88 12.87 0.19
N VAL A 73 10.60 13.16 0.45
CA VAL A 73 9.63 12.19 0.93
C VAL A 73 9.38 11.04 -0.05
N CYS A 74 9.26 11.33 -1.36
CA CYS A 74 8.98 10.31 -2.36
C CYS A 74 10.14 9.32 -2.57
N PRO A 75 11.40 9.76 -2.78
CA PRO A 75 12.50 8.82 -2.90
C PRO A 75 12.76 8.04 -1.60
N THR A 76 12.55 8.63 -0.43
CA THR A 76 12.63 7.94 0.86
C THR A 76 11.59 6.82 0.93
N ALA A 77 10.31 7.11 0.70
CA ALA A 77 9.23 6.11 0.73
C ALA A 77 9.47 4.97 -0.28
N MET A 78 9.92 5.28 -1.50
CA MET A 78 10.22 4.27 -2.51
C MET A 78 11.39 3.38 -2.11
N SER A 79 12.43 3.94 -1.47
CA SER A 79 13.57 3.19 -0.94
C SER A 79 13.16 2.28 0.22
N GLU A 80 12.29 2.75 1.11
CA GLU A 80 11.73 1.96 2.21
C GLU A 80 10.88 0.80 1.69
N LEU A 81 10.03 1.01 0.68
CA LEU A 81 9.27 -0.06 0.05
C LEU A 81 10.18 -1.10 -0.64
N ALA A 82 11.29 -0.68 -1.24
CA ALA A 82 12.28 -1.61 -1.76
C ALA A 82 12.95 -2.43 -0.64
N ALA A 83 13.23 -1.81 0.52
CA ALA A 83 13.74 -2.51 1.69
C ALA A 83 12.72 -3.49 2.29
N VAL A 84 11.42 -3.15 2.30
CA VAL A 84 10.33 -4.07 2.68
C VAL A 84 10.32 -5.30 1.76
N LEU A 85 10.39 -5.12 0.43
CA LEU A 85 10.48 -6.26 -0.50
C LEU A 85 11.72 -7.12 -0.23
N LYS A 86 12.87 -6.51 0.03
CA LYS A 86 14.09 -7.24 0.41
C LYS A 86 13.88 -8.04 1.70
N ALA A 87 13.22 -7.49 2.71
CA ALA A 87 12.94 -8.16 3.99
C ALA A 87 11.91 -9.30 3.86
N LEU A 88 11.01 -9.24 2.87
CA LEU A 88 10.05 -10.30 2.54
C LEU A 88 10.73 -11.50 1.85
N GLY A 89 11.91 -11.34 1.27
CA GLY A 89 12.63 -12.40 0.59
C GLY A 89 11.83 -13.02 -0.57
N PRO A 90 11.63 -14.35 -0.61
CA PRO A 90 10.88 -15.02 -1.67
C PRO A 90 9.42 -14.53 -1.81
N ASP A 91 8.82 -14.07 -0.73
CA ASP A 91 7.43 -13.56 -0.73
C ASP A 91 7.29 -12.20 -1.45
N ALA A 92 8.38 -11.50 -1.70
CA ALA A 92 8.38 -10.27 -2.49
C ALA A 92 7.73 -10.45 -3.88
N ALA A 93 7.83 -11.64 -4.48
CA ALA A 93 7.17 -11.94 -5.75
C ALA A 93 5.63 -11.87 -5.70
N LYS A 94 5.06 -11.99 -4.49
CA LYS A 94 3.61 -11.90 -4.22
C LYS A 94 3.16 -10.46 -3.92
N VAL A 95 4.05 -9.48 -4.00
CA VAL A 95 3.78 -8.07 -3.71
C VAL A 95 4.02 -7.24 -4.97
N GLN A 96 3.19 -6.23 -5.20
CA GLN A 96 3.34 -5.23 -6.26
C GLN A 96 3.35 -3.83 -5.66
N VAL A 97 4.36 -3.04 -5.98
CA VAL A 97 4.39 -1.62 -5.64
C VAL A 97 4.03 -0.80 -6.87
N LEU A 98 3.10 0.14 -6.69
CA LEU A 98 2.58 1.07 -7.68
C LEU A 98 2.86 2.50 -7.21
N PHE A 99 3.59 3.25 -8.00
CA PHE A 99 3.79 4.69 -7.82
C PHE A 99 2.81 5.43 -8.73
N VAL A 100 1.89 6.20 -8.19
CA VAL A 100 0.92 7.00 -8.95
C VAL A 100 1.38 8.46 -8.95
N THR A 101 1.68 9.00 -10.14
CA THR A 101 2.05 10.42 -10.19
C THR A 101 0.88 11.34 -9.90
N VAL A 102 1.14 12.39 -9.12
CA VAL A 102 0.23 13.53 -8.90
C VAL A 102 0.63 14.76 -9.74
N ASP A 103 1.65 14.63 -10.58
CA ASP A 103 2.16 15.71 -11.42
C ASP A 103 2.28 15.28 -12.90
N PRO A 104 1.17 15.00 -13.56
CA PRO A 104 1.17 14.49 -14.93
C PRO A 104 1.74 15.46 -15.96
N GLU A 105 1.96 16.74 -15.59
CA GLU A 105 2.56 17.73 -16.49
C GLU A 105 4.08 17.56 -16.61
N ARG A 106 4.77 17.14 -15.55
CA ARG A 106 6.23 16.95 -15.53
C ARG A 106 6.63 15.48 -15.57
N ASP A 107 5.84 14.60 -14.96
CA ASP A 107 6.13 13.18 -14.86
C ASP A 107 5.68 12.44 -16.13
N THR A 108 6.48 12.57 -17.18
CA THR A 108 6.21 11.86 -18.43
C THR A 108 6.39 10.35 -18.27
N ARG A 109 5.84 9.57 -19.20
CA ARG A 109 6.02 8.12 -19.26
C ARG A 109 7.51 7.74 -19.26
N GLU A 110 8.32 8.46 -20.05
CA GLU A 110 9.77 8.23 -20.18
C GLU A 110 10.48 8.46 -18.85
N LEU A 111 10.15 9.55 -18.15
CA LEU A 111 10.72 9.87 -16.86
C LEU A 111 10.35 8.82 -15.81
N LEU A 112 9.07 8.43 -15.74
CA LEU A 112 8.61 7.37 -14.83
C LEU A 112 9.28 6.02 -15.12
N SER A 113 9.56 5.71 -16.40
CA SER A 113 10.24 4.48 -16.79
C SER A 113 11.70 4.40 -16.33
N GLN A 114 12.32 5.54 -16.05
CA GLN A 114 13.66 5.62 -15.50
C GLN A 114 13.64 5.72 -13.96
N TYR A 115 12.77 6.57 -13.42
CA TYR A 115 12.70 6.87 -12.00
C TYR A 115 12.23 5.68 -11.15
N VAL A 116 11.08 5.09 -11.50
CA VAL A 116 10.44 4.10 -10.64
C VAL A 116 11.20 2.76 -10.57
N PRO A 117 11.69 2.18 -11.69
CA PRO A 117 12.49 0.96 -11.64
C PRO A 117 13.87 1.12 -11.01
N ALA A 118 14.37 2.36 -10.85
CA ALA A 118 15.65 2.62 -10.16
C ALA A 118 15.62 2.22 -8.68
N PHE A 119 14.45 2.20 -8.04
CA PHE A 119 14.28 1.72 -6.65
C PHE A 119 14.18 0.19 -6.60
N HIS A 120 13.37 -0.39 -7.49
CA HIS A 120 13.26 -1.84 -7.63
C HIS A 120 12.67 -2.20 -9.01
N PRO A 121 13.20 -3.19 -9.73
CA PRO A 121 12.80 -3.49 -11.12
C PRO A 121 11.34 -3.95 -11.28
N SER A 122 10.69 -4.43 -10.22
CA SER A 122 9.28 -4.81 -10.26
C SER A 122 8.31 -3.65 -9.99
N PHE A 123 8.78 -2.48 -9.60
CA PHE A 123 7.92 -1.33 -9.33
C PHE A 123 7.34 -0.78 -10.63
N LEU A 124 6.08 -0.34 -10.59
CA LEU A 124 5.41 0.26 -11.72
C LEU A 124 5.02 1.71 -11.41
N GLY A 125 5.43 2.62 -12.28
CA GLY A 125 4.94 4.00 -12.29
C GLY A 125 3.65 4.08 -13.09
N LEU A 126 2.61 4.65 -12.50
CA LEU A 126 1.30 4.84 -13.10
C LEU A 126 1.08 6.32 -13.40
N TYR A 127 0.53 6.60 -14.58
CA TYR A 127 0.21 7.95 -15.02
C TYR A 127 -1.11 8.00 -15.79
N GLY A 128 -1.69 9.16 -15.83
CA GLY A 128 -2.85 9.51 -16.64
C GLY A 128 -2.74 10.97 -17.07
N ASP A 129 -3.75 11.48 -17.76
CA ASP A 129 -3.91 12.91 -17.93
C ASP A 129 -4.34 13.59 -16.61
N ALA A 130 -4.46 14.90 -16.62
CA ALA A 130 -4.84 15.67 -15.43
C ALA A 130 -6.21 15.24 -14.88
N ALA A 131 -7.17 14.88 -15.76
CA ALA A 131 -8.51 14.46 -15.37
C ALA A 131 -8.48 13.08 -14.72
N ALA A 132 -7.76 12.11 -15.30
CA ALA A 132 -7.60 10.76 -14.75
C ALA A 132 -6.83 10.78 -13.41
N THR A 133 -5.79 11.61 -13.31
CA THR A 133 -5.04 11.82 -12.06
C THR A 133 -5.95 12.38 -10.97
N ALA A 134 -6.73 13.43 -11.27
CA ALA A 134 -7.65 14.04 -10.31
C ALA A 134 -8.76 13.07 -9.88
N ALA A 135 -9.32 12.29 -10.82
CA ALA A 135 -10.33 11.29 -10.54
C ALA A 135 -9.79 10.19 -9.61
N THR A 136 -8.56 9.70 -9.89
CA THR A 136 -7.90 8.70 -9.06
C THR A 136 -7.61 9.24 -7.66
N ALA A 137 -7.03 10.43 -7.54
CA ALA A 137 -6.75 11.06 -6.25
C ALA A 137 -8.04 11.23 -5.43
N LYS A 138 -9.14 11.67 -6.05
CA LYS A 138 -10.46 11.80 -5.41
C LYS A 138 -10.98 10.45 -4.90
N GLU A 139 -10.88 9.39 -5.70
CA GLU A 139 -11.28 8.03 -5.32
C GLU A 139 -10.52 7.53 -4.10
N PHE A 140 -9.23 7.87 -3.99
CA PHE A 140 -8.37 7.51 -2.87
C PHE A 140 -8.38 8.53 -1.73
N LYS A 141 -9.16 9.61 -1.84
CA LYS A 141 -9.17 10.73 -0.86
C LYS A 141 -7.77 11.33 -0.64
N VAL A 142 -6.96 11.33 -1.68
CA VAL A 142 -5.63 11.94 -1.70
C VAL A 142 -5.76 13.42 -2.04
N PHE A 143 -5.25 14.26 -1.18
CA PHE A 143 -5.03 15.68 -1.47
C PHE A 143 -3.79 15.84 -2.32
N PHE A 144 -3.80 16.72 -3.30
CA PHE A 144 -2.62 17.23 -3.97
C PHE A 144 -2.86 18.64 -4.52
N ALA A 145 -1.82 19.46 -4.52
CA ALA A 145 -1.87 20.83 -5.03
C ALA A 145 -0.49 21.31 -5.48
N LYS A 146 -0.45 22.17 -6.50
CA LYS A 146 0.77 22.89 -6.87
C LYS A 146 1.08 23.97 -5.85
N VAL A 147 2.33 24.03 -5.41
CA VAL A 147 2.87 25.08 -4.53
C VAL A 147 3.91 25.85 -5.32
N PRO A 148 3.72 27.16 -5.57
CA PRO A 148 4.70 27.98 -6.28
C PRO A 148 6.09 27.91 -5.64
N GLY A 149 7.10 27.73 -6.45
CA GLY A 149 8.50 27.78 -6.03
C GLY A 149 9.03 29.20 -5.94
N LYS A 150 10.31 29.35 -5.62
CA LYS A 150 10.96 30.65 -5.50
C LYS A 150 11.26 31.29 -6.86
N GLU A 151 11.58 30.47 -7.86
CA GLU A 151 11.90 30.96 -9.22
C GLU A 151 10.61 31.05 -10.05
N PRO A 152 10.52 32.07 -10.96
CA PRO A 152 9.39 32.21 -11.87
C PRO A 152 9.12 30.92 -12.66
N GLY A 153 7.88 30.41 -12.59
CA GLY A 153 7.46 29.18 -13.27
C GLY A 153 7.85 27.88 -12.60
N SER A 154 8.64 27.92 -11.51
CA SER A 154 8.93 26.73 -10.70
C SER A 154 7.78 26.43 -9.73
N TYR A 155 7.57 25.15 -9.45
CA TYR A 155 6.61 24.71 -8.44
C TYR A 155 7.01 23.37 -7.82
N SER A 156 6.49 23.10 -6.64
CA SER A 156 6.47 21.80 -6.01
C SER A 156 5.03 21.27 -5.95
N MET A 157 4.85 20.04 -5.53
CA MET A 157 3.53 19.46 -5.22
C MET A 157 3.44 19.21 -3.71
N ASP A 158 2.36 19.69 -3.12
CA ASP A 158 1.93 19.24 -1.80
C ASP A 158 0.93 18.11 -1.99
N HIS A 159 1.11 16.99 -1.27
CA HIS A 159 0.23 15.82 -1.42
C HIS A 159 0.21 14.94 -0.17
N THR A 160 -0.82 14.11 -0.06
CA THR A 160 -0.89 13.06 0.95
C THR A 160 0.22 12.03 0.72
N ALA A 161 1.10 11.86 1.71
CA ALA A 161 2.30 11.01 1.59
C ALA A 161 2.12 9.58 2.11
N ALA A 162 0.91 9.13 2.37
CA ALA A 162 0.63 7.77 2.84
C ALA A 162 0.48 6.77 1.69
N SER A 163 0.67 5.49 2.01
CA SER A 163 0.43 4.38 1.08
C SER A 163 -0.87 3.64 1.41
N TYR A 164 -1.52 3.13 0.38
CA TYR A 164 -2.68 2.25 0.49
C TYR A 164 -2.26 0.82 0.19
N VAL A 165 -2.74 -0.13 1.00
CA VAL A 165 -2.42 -1.55 0.80
C VAL A 165 -3.68 -2.34 0.56
N PHE A 166 -3.65 -3.15 -0.50
CA PHE A 166 -4.72 -4.05 -0.90
C PHE A 166 -4.28 -5.49 -0.69
N ASP A 167 -5.22 -6.34 -0.29
CA ASP A 167 -4.99 -7.78 -0.21
C ASP A 167 -4.95 -8.43 -1.60
N ARG A 168 -4.67 -9.74 -1.62
CA ARG A 168 -4.57 -10.56 -2.84
C ARG A 168 -5.88 -10.66 -3.64
N ASN A 169 -7.01 -10.27 -3.04
CA ASN A 169 -8.32 -10.20 -3.70
C ASN A 169 -8.63 -8.79 -4.25
N GLY A 170 -7.70 -7.83 -4.08
CA GLY A 170 -7.90 -6.43 -4.48
C GLY A 170 -8.83 -5.68 -3.54
N LYS A 171 -8.95 -6.08 -2.28
CA LYS A 171 -9.71 -5.35 -1.26
C LYS A 171 -8.79 -4.45 -0.47
N ILE A 172 -9.22 -3.21 -0.25
CA ILE A 172 -8.48 -2.26 0.58
C ILE A 172 -8.36 -2.80 2.01
N ARG A 173 -7.17 -2.72 2.58
CA ARG A 173 -6.88 -3.23 3.91
C ARG A 173 -6.20 -2.19 4.80
N LEU A 174 -5.09 -1.59 4.36
CA LEU A 174 -4.28 -0.76 5.23
C LEU A 174 -4.03 0.61 4.65
N TYR A 175 -3.92 1.58 5.55
CA TYR A 175 -3.35 2.91 5.32
C TYR A 175 -2.03 3.00 6.10
N VAL A 176 -0.92 3.03 5.37
CA VAL A 176 0.44 3.06 5.90
C VAL A 176 0.92 4.49 5.97
N ARG A 177 1.23 4.97 7.17
CA ARG A 177 1.74 6.33 7.40
C ARG A 177 3.24 6.40 7.10
N PRO A 178 3.76 7.58 6.72
CA PRO A 178 5.18 7.74 6.38
C PRO A 178 6.15 7.39 7.51
N GLU A 179 5.74 7.55 8.77
CA GLU A 179 6.57 7.30 9.95
C GLU A 179 6.66 5.83 10.39
N GLN A 180 6.01 4.90 9.67
CA GLN A 180 6.06 3.49 10.03
C GLN A 180 7.40 2.85 9.65
N SER A 181 7.92 2.00 10.54
CA SER A 181 9.18 1.31 10.27
C SER A 181 9.04 0.20 9.22
N ILE A 182 10.15 -0.11 8.55
CA ILE A 182 10.24 -1.20 7.58
C ILE A 182 9.80 -2.54 8.21
N GLU A 183 10.16 -2.79 9.47
CA GLU A 183 9.80 -4.00 10.21
C GLU A 183 8.29 -4.11 10.42
N GLN A 184 7.64 -3.01 10.82
CA GLN A 184 6.19 -2.94 11.01
C GLN A 184 5.45 -3.21 9.70
N ILE A 185 5.86 -2.52 8.62
CA ILE A 185 5.27 -2.71 7.29
C ILE A 185 5.48 -4.14 6.80
N THR A 186 6.68 -4.69 6.97
CA THR A 186 7.00 -6.07 6.57
C THR A 186 6.12 -7.08 7.30
N GLN A 187 5.90 -6.88 8.61
CA GLN A 187 5.03 -7.75 9.40
C GLN A 187 3.56 -7.67 8.94
N ASP A 188 3.07 -6.45 8.69
CA ASP A 188 1.71 -6.24 8.20
C ASP A 188 1.47 -6.94 6.84
N ILE A 189 2.47 -6.88 5.94
CA ILE A 189 2.38 -7.55 4.64
C ILE A 189 2.39 -9.06 4.79
N LYS A 190 3.19 -9.63 5.67
CA LYS A 190 3.16 -11.08 5.96
C LYS A 190 1.77 -11.52 6.39
N LEU A 191 1.09 -10.76 7.26
CA LEU A 191 -0.29 -11.04 7.67
C LEU A 191 -1.31 -10.98 6.53
N LEU A 192 -1.03 -10.23 5.47
CA LEU A 192 -1.89 -10.17 4.28
C LEU A 192 -1.57 -11.26 3.25
N LEU A 193 -0.42 -11.91 3.37
CA LEU A 193 0.01 -13.00 2.49
C LEU A 193 -0.46 -14.38 2.97
N ASP A 194 -0.70 -14.53 4.29
CA ASP A 194 -1.26 -15.72 4.94
C ASP A 194 -2.76 -15.87 4.61
#